data_6a80d5cad77ef102cf9fbbc5aabc5dff
#
_entry.id   6a80d5cad77ef102cf9fbbc5aabc5dff
#
_cell.length_a   1.000
_cell.length_b   1.000
_cell.length_c   1.000
_cell.angle_alpha   90.00
_cell.angle_beta   90.00
_cell.angle_gamma   90.00
#
_symmetry.space_group_name_H-M   'P 1'
#
loop_
_entity.id
_entity.type
_entity.pdbx_description
1 polymer ?
#
loop_
_entity_poly.entity_id
_entity_poly.type
_entity_poly.pdbx_seq_one_letter_code
_entity_poly.pdbx_strand_id
1 'polypeptide(L)'
;MTNSRVESSSGRAARKLRLPLMGPAFIAAIGYIDPGNFATNIQAGASFGYKLLWVVVWANLMAMLIQMLSAKLGIATGKNLAEQIRDHYPRPAVWFYWVQAEIIAMATDLAEFIGAAIGFKLILGVSLLQGAVLTGIATFLILMLQRRGQKPLEKVIGGLLLFVAAAYIVELIFSQPNLAQLTKGMVIPSLPTSEAVFLAAGVLGATIMPHVIYLHS
;
A
#
# COMPACT_ATOMS: atom_id res chain seq x y z
N MET A 1 44.83 -18.10 -47.27
CA MET A 1 45.38 -17.66 -45.98
C MET A 1 44.75 -16.31 -45.68
N THR A 2 43.66 -16.27 -45.01
CA THR A 2 43.02 -15.02 -44.51
C THR A 2 42.46 -15.33 -43.13
N ASN A 3 43.17 -14.85 -42.14
CA ASN A 3 42.89 -14.96 -40.73
C ASN A 3 41.74 -13.98 -40.38
N SER A 4 40.56 -14.45 -40.18
CA SER A 4 39.48 -13.63 -39.58
C SER A 4 39.54 -13.78 -38.06
N ARG A 5 40.05 -12.74 -37.41
CA ARG A 5 39.98 -12.55 -35.95
C ARG A 5 38.52 -12.39 -35.57
N VAL A 6 38.00 -13.35 -34.85
CA VAL A 6 36.76 -13.21 -34.09
C VAL A 6 37.08 -12.33 -32.89
N GLU A 7 36.77 -11.04 -32.97
CA GLU A 7 36.77 -10.16 -31.80
C GLU A 7 35.61 -10.53 -30.89
N SER A 8 35.95 -11.15 -29.76
CA SER A 8 35.01 -11.35 -28.68
C SER A 8 34.72 -10.02 -27.99
N SER A 9 33.69 -9.32 -28.44
CA SER A 9 33.15 -8.18 -27.73
C SER A 9 32.33 -8.68 -26.50
N SER A 10 33.02 -9.07 -25.43
CA SER A 10 32.40 -9.19 -24.13
C SER A 10 32.11 -7.78 -23.58
N GLY A 11 31.16 -7.09 -24.20
CA GLY A 11 30.61 -5.87 -23.67
C GLY A 11 29.88 -6.20 -22.36
N ARG A 12 30.52 -5.92 -21.24
CA ARG A 12 29.84 -5.75 -19.96
C ARG A 12 28.79 -4.65 -20.15
N ALA A 13 27.60 -5.06 -20.54
CA ALA A 13 26.43 -4.20 -20.43
C ALA A 13 26.27 -3.86 -18.95
N ALA A 14 26.87 -2.76 -18.52
CA ALA A 14 26.58 -2.17 -17.23
C ALA A 14 25.07 -2.09 -17.14
N ARG A 15 24.48 -2.87 -16.24
CA ARG A 15 23.06 -2.91 -15.95
C ARG A 15 22.71 -1.55 -15.37
N LYS A 16 22.52 -0.56 -16.25
CA LYS A 16 21.97 0.74 -15.87
C LYS A 16 20.64 0.42 -15.18
N LEU A 17 20.62 0.61 -13.88
CA LEU A 17 19.41 0.55 -13.07
C LEU A 17 18.36 1.38 -13.81
N ARG A 18 17.39 0.74 -14.42
CA ARG A 18 16.40 1.45 -15.24
C ARG A 18 15.43 2.14 -14.30
N LEU A 19 15.83 3.32 -13.81
CA LEU A 19 14.94 4.24 -13.09
C LEU A 19 13.53 4.41 -13.69
N PRO A 20 13.31 4.34 -15.03
CA PRO A 20 11.96 4.44 -15.59
C PRO A 20 10.99 3.33 -15.17
N LEU A 21 11.50 2.17 -14.73
CA LEU A 21 10.65 1.06 -14.21
C LEU A 21 10.24 1.26 -12.75
N MET A 22 10.75 2.27 -12.07
CA MET A 22 10.39 2.55 -10.67
C MET A 22 9.06 3.34 -10.56
N GLY A 23 8.62 4.05 -11.60
CA GLY A 23 7.38 4.83 -11.57
C GLY A 23 6.15 4.00 -11.19
N PRO A 24 5.82 2.90 -11.88
CA PRO A 24 4.70 2.03 -11.51
C PRO A 24 4.84 1.40 -10.12
N ALA A 25 6.06 1.05 -9.70
CA ALA A 25 6.32 0.50 -8.37
C ALA A 25 6.10 1.54 -7.26
N PHE A 26 6.41 2.82 -7.51
CA PHE A 26 6.10 3.91 -6.58
C PHE A 26 4.59 4.13 -6.45
N ILE A 27 3.86 4.11 -7.56
CA ILE A 27 2.39 4.23 -7.57
C ILE A 27 1.78 3.08 -6.77
N ALA A 28 2.26 1.86 -6.97
CA ALA A 28 1.83 0.70 -6.21
C ALA A 28 2.13 0.83 -4.70
N ALA A 29 3.32 1.33 -4.34
CA ALA A 29 3.72 1.51 -2.95
C ALA A 29 2.84 2.55 -2.21
N ILE A 30 2.30 3.55 -2.91
CA ILE A 30 1.41 4.56 -2.31
C ILE A 30 0.07 3.96 -1.92
N GLY A 31 -0.46 3.00 -2.67
CA GLY A 31 -1.67 2.28 -2.29
C GLY A 31 -1.60 1.65 -0.90
N TYR A 32 -0.39 1.48 -0.33
CA TYR A 32 -0.16 0.97 1.04
C TYR A 32 -0.02 2.05 2.10
N ILE A 33 0.04 3.34 1.73
CA ILE A 33 0.10 4.47 2.65
C ILE A 33 -1.33 5.02 2.76
N ASP A 34 -2.15 4.33 3.51
CA ASP A 34 -3.56 4.65 3.69
C ASP A 34 -3.88 5.01 5.14
N PRO A 35 -4.94 5.77 5.39
CA PRO A 35 -5.39 6.11 6.74
C PRO A 35 -5.79 4.89 7.58
N GLY A 36 -6.25 3.80 6.96
CA GLY A 36 -6.63 2.56 7.64
C GLY A 36 -5.44 1.90 8.32
N ASN A 37 -4.31 1.75 7.60
CA ASN A 37 -3.05 1.27 8.17
C ASN A 37 -2.54 2.19 9.28
N PHE A 38 -2.57 3.52 9.08
CA PHE A 38 -2.16 4.47 10.12
C PHE A 38 -3.01 4.32 11.38
N ALA A 39 -4.32 4.37 11.25
CA ALA A 39 -5.24 4.33 12.39
C ALA A 39 -5.11 3.02 13.17
N THR A 40 -5.13 1.88 12.49
CA THR A 40 -5.04 0.57 13.14
C THR A 40 -3.68 0.33 13.79
N ASN A 41 -2.58 0.73 13.14
CA ASN A 41 -1.24 0.57 13.70
C ASN A 41 -0.98 1.50 14.90
N ILE A 42 -1.42 2.77 14.84
CA ILE A 42 -1.34 3.70 15.96
C ILE A 42 -2.16 3.19 17.15
N GLN A 43 -3.40 2.74 16.91
CA GLN A 43 -4.26 2.22 17.97
C GLN A 43 -3.69 0.91 18.55
N ALA A 44 -3.15 0.01 17.71
CA ALA A 44 -2.50 -1.21 18.17
C ALA A 44 -1.30 -0.92 19.06
N GLY A 45 -0.46 0.03 18.66
CA GLY A 45 0.69 0.47 19.43
C GLY A 45 0.30 1.14 20.76
N ALA A 46 -0.69 2.05 20.72
CA ALA A 46 -1.15 2.79 21.90
C ALA A 46 -1.84 1.88 22.94
N SER A 47 -2.68 0.93 22.49
CA SER A 47 -3.45 0.06 23.40
C SER A 47 -2.68 -1.17 23.88
N PHE A 48 -1.81 -1.73 23.03
CA PHE A 48 -1.19 -3.03 23.28
C PHE A 48 0.35 -3.02 23.22
N GLY A 49 0.97 -1.87 22.96
CA GLY A 49 2.42 -1.76 22.80
C GLY A 49 2.91 -2.67 21.66
N TYR A 50 3.93 -3.50 21.92
CA TYR A 50 4.49 -4.40 20.92
C TYR A 50 3.72 -5.73 20.74
N LYS A 51 2.64 -5.97 21.50
CA LYS A 51 1.96 -7.29 21.51
C LYS A 51 1.31 -7.68 20.19
N LEU A 52 0.89 -6.71 19.37
CA LEU A 52 0.27 -6.95 18.06
C LEU A 52 1.26 -6.79 16.89
N LEU A 53 2.54 -6.54 17.15
CA LEU A 53 3.52 -6.32 16.09
C LEU A 53 3.71 -7.54 15.18
N TRP A 54 3.55 -8.76 15.72
CA TRP A 54 3.56 -9.99 14.93
C TRP A 54 2.47 -10.02 13.84
N VAL A 55 1.29 -9.43 14.13
CA VAL A 55 0.21 -9.33 13.13
C VAL A 55 0.64 -8.47 11.97
N VAL A 56 1.28 -7.32 12.23
CA VAL A 56 1.81 -6.42 11.19
C VAL A 56 2.85 -7.15 10.33
N VAL A 57 3.78 -7.88 10.95
CA VAL A 57 4.80 -8.65 10.22
C VAL A 57 4.16 -9.70 9.31
N TRP A 58 3.28 -10.53 9.85
CA TRP A 58 2.62 -11.58 9.07
C TRP A 58 1.68 -11.02 8.00
N ALA A 59 0.94 -9.95 8.29
CA ALA A 59 0.09 -9.28 7.31
C ALA A 59 0.92 -8.77 6.11
N ASN A 60 2.08 -8.16 6.37
CA ASN A 60 2.97 -7.70 5.30
C ASN A 60 3.55 -8.87 4.48
N LEU A 61 3.98 -9.95 5.13
CA LEU A 61 4.47 -11.14 4.42
C LEU A 61 3.39 -11.76 3.54
N MET A 62 2.15 -11.87 4.05
CA MET A 62 0.99 -12.35 3.29
C MET A 62 0.67 -11.42 2.12
N ALA A 63 0.65 -10.11 2.33
CA ALA A 63 0.40 -9.12 1.29
C ALA A 63 1.44 -9.21 0.16
N MET A 64 2.74 -9.29 0.49
CA MET A 64 3.80 -9.46 -0.49
C MET A 64 3.65 -10.75 -1.30
N LEU A 65 3.31 -11.86 -0.64
CA LEU A 65 3.08 -13.14 -1.31
C LEU A 65 1.91 -13.08 -2.28
N ILE A 66 0.77 -12.58 -1.80
CA ILE A 66 -0.46 -12.49 -2.60
C ILE A 66 -0.26 -11.57 -3.81
N GLN A 67 0.39 -10.44 -3.65
CA GLN A 67 0.70 -9.53 -4.75
C GLN A 67 1.65 -10.12 -5.78
N MET A 68 2.69 -10.81 -5.32
CA MET A 68 3.59 -11.53 -6.22
C MET A 68 2.85 -12.58 -7.04
N LEU A 69 1.90 -13.30 -6.44
CA LEU A 69 1.07 -14.28 -7.14
C LEU A 69 0.11 -13.60 -8.12
N SER A 70 -0.50 -12.48 -7.72
CA SER A 70 -1.39 -11.69 -8.58
C SER A 70 -0.65 -11.17 -9.82
N ALA A 71 0.51 -10.55 -9.63
CA ALA A 71 1.35 -10.09 -10.73
C ALA A 71 1.81 -11.24 -11.65
N LYS A 72 2.19 -12.38 -11.08
CA LYS A 72 2.52 -13.59 -11.86
C LYS A 72 1.35 -14.09 -12.70
N LEU A 73 0.13 -14.07 -12.14
CA LEU A 73 -1.08 -14.45 -12.85
C LEU A 73 -1.29 -13.55 -14.07
N GLY A 74 -1.24 -12.22 -13.89
CA GLY A 74 -1.39 -11.26 -14.99
C GLY A 74 -0.36 -11.45 -16.09
N ILE A 75 0.93 -11.59 -15.71
CA ILE A 75 2.01 -11.82 -16.68
C ILE A 75 1.86 -13.14 -17.44
N ALA A 76 1.47 -14.21 -16.74
CA ALA A 76 1.37 -15.55 -17.33
C ALA A 76 0.16 -15.71 -18.25
N THR A 77 -0.95 -15.02 -17.95
CA THR A 77 -2.22 -15.21 -18.66
C THR A 77 -2.57 -14.06 -19.61
N GLY A 78 -1.91 -12.89 -19.45
CA GLY A 78 -2.26 -11.66 -20.16
C GLY A 78 -3.63 -11.09 -19.77
N LYS A 79 -4.21 -11.57 -18.66
CA LYS A 79 -5.52 -11.15 -18.13
C LYS A 79 -5.39 -10.81 -16.65
N ASN A 80 -6.09 -9.78 -16.21
CA ASN A 80 -6.14 -9.42 -14.80
C ASN A 80 -6.97 -10.41 -13.97
N LEU A 81 -6.86 -10.34 -12.65
CA LEU A 81 -7.55 -11.25 -11.73
C LEU A 81 -9.08 -11.21 -11.89
N ALA A 82 -9.66 -10.03 -12.09
CA ALA A 82 -11.10 -9.90 -12.29
C ALA A 82 -11.59 -10.58 -13.58
N GLU A 83 -10.81 -10.48 -14.67
CA GLU A 83 -11.07 -11.19 -15.93
C GLU A 83 -10.95 -12.70 -15.76
N GLN A 84 -9.97 -13.17 -15.00
CA GLN A 84 -9.81 -14.59 -14.69
C GLN A 84 -10.99 -15.13 -13.89
N ILE A 85 -11.46 -14.39 -12.88
CA ILE A 85 -12.66 -14.77 -12.12
C ILE A 85 -13.87 -14.85 -13.03
N ARG A 86 -14.08 -13.85 -13.89
CA ARG A 86 -15.21 -13.83 -14.83
C ARG A 86 -15.19 -15.01 -15.78
N ASP A 87 -14.01 -15.40 -16.27
CA ASP A 87 -13.88 -16.42 -17.31
C ASP A 87 -13.94 -17.86 -16.77
N HIS A 88 -13.58 -18.08 -15.49
CA HIS A 88 -13.45 -19.43 -14.91
C HIS A 88 -14.52 -19.79 -13.88
N TYR A 89 -15.25 -18.80 -13.34
CA TYR A 89 -16.24 -19.06 -12.30
C TYR A 89 -17.68 -18.93 -12.82
N PRO A 90 -18.65 -19.63 -12.21
CA PRO A 90 -20.05 -19.52 -12.58
C PRO A 90 -20.59 -18.10 -12.23
N ARG A 91 -21.56 -17.63 -13.00
CA ARG A 91 -22.12 -16.28 -12.87
C ARG A 91 -22.47 -15.84 -11.44
N PRO A 92 -23.11 -16.68 -10.59
CA PRO A 92 -23.41 -16.27 -9.21
C PRO A 92 -22.16 -15.95 -8.38
N ALA A 93 -21.07 -16.73 -8.56
CA ALA A 93 -19.80 -16.48 -7.89
C ALA A 93 -19.15 -15.18 -8.39
N VAL A 94 -19.20 -14.92 -9.70
CA VAL A 94 -18.69 -13.65 -10.29
C VAL A 94 -19.43 -12.45 -9.70
N TRP A 95 -20.76 -12.52 -9.61
CA TRP A 95 -21.57 -11.47 -9.00
C TRP A 95 -21.24 -11.27 -7.52
N PHE A 96 -21.05 -12.34 -6.77
CA PHE A 96 -20.65 -12.27 -5.36
C PHE A 96 -19.31 -11.57 -5.18
N TYR A 97 -18.28 -11.96 -5.94
CA TYR A 97 -16.96 -11.34 -5.89
C TYR A 97 -17.00 -9.87 -6.33
N TRP A 98 -17.79 -9.55 -7.35
CA TRP A 98 -17.94 -8.17 -7.80
C TRP A 98 -18.60 -7.27 -6.75
N VAL A 99 -19.72 -7.69 -6.17
CA VAL A 99 -20.39 -6.93 -5.09
C VAL A 99 -19.46 -6.74 -3.90
N GLN A 100 -18.75 -7.79 -3.51
CA GLN A 100 -17.76 -7.70 -2.42
C GLN A 100 -16.64 -6.69 -2.74
N ALA A 101 -16.11 -6.71 -3.95
CA ALA A 101 -15.07 -5.78 -4.38
C ALA A 101 -15.56 -4.33 -4.36
N GLU A 102 -16.79 -4.07 -4.82
CA GLU A 102 -17.41 -2.73 -4.78
C GLU A 102 -17.61 -2.22 -3.35
N ILE A 103 -18.10 -3.08 -2.44
CA ILE A 103 -18.27 -2.71 -1.03
C ILE A 103 -16.91 -2.36 -0.40
N ILE A 104 -15.87 -3.15 -0.68
CA ILE A 104 -14.52 -2.89 -0.17
C ILE A 104 -13.98 -1.59 -0.73
N ALA A 105 -14.13 -1.34 -2.04
CA ALA A 105 -13.67 -0.11 -2.67
C ALA A 105 -14.36 1.12 -2.07
N MET A 106 -15.69 1.11 -1.94
CA MET A 106 -16.45 2.19 -1.31
C MET A 106 -16.02 2.44 0.15
N ALA A 107 -15.79 1.38 0.92
CA ALA A 107 -15.34 1.51 2.30
C ALA A 107 -13.93 2.10 2.39
N THR A 108 -13.03 1.72 1.47
CA THR A 108 -11.68 2.27 1.38
C THR A 108 -11.69 3.74 1.00
N ASP A 109 -12.44 4.13 -0.04
CA ASP A 109 -12.58 5.52 -0.47
C ASP A 109 -13.10 6.41 0.66
N LEU A 110 -14.09 5.91 1.43
CA LEU A 110 -14.61 6.62 2.59
C LEU A 110 -13.56 6.78 3.69
N ALA A 111 -12.79 5.74 3.97
CA ALA A 111 -11.73 5.78 4.96
C ALA A 111 -10.61 6.77 4.56
N GLU A 112 -10.21 6.79 3.30
CA GLU A 112 -9.22 7.71 2.75
C GLU A 112 -9.70 9.16 2.83
N PHE A 113 -10.95 9.41 2.46
CA PHE A 113 -11.55 10.74 2.52
C PHE A 113 -11.64 11.28 3.96
N ILE A 114 -12.11 10.45 4.90
CA ILE A 114 -12.18 10.81 6.33
C ILE A 114 -10.78 11.01 6.91
N GLY A 115 -9.84 10.15 6.57
CA GLY A 115 -8.44 10.25 7.01
C GLY A 115 -7.79 11.55 6.60
N ALA A 116 -7.97 11.97 5.35
CA ALA A 116 -7.49 13.25 4.85
C ALA A 116 -8.16 14.43 5.57
N ALA A 117 -9.47 14.37 5.82
CA ALA A 117 -10.22 15.40 6.56
C ALA A 117 -9.72 15.52 8.02
N ILE A 118 -9.41 14.39 8.67
CA ILE A 118 -8.79 14.37 10.01
C ILE A 118 -7.39 14.97 9.95
N GLY A 119 -6.60 14.68 8.91
CA GLY A 119 -5.28 15.27 8.70
C GLY A 119 -5.36 16.80 8.64
N PHE A 120 -6.27 17.38 7.85
CA PHE A 120 -6.49 18.83 7.82
C PHE A 120 -6.93 19.38 9.16
N LYS A 121 -7.83 18.69 9.87
CA LYS A 121 -8.23 19.08 11.23
C LYS A 121 -7.04 19.14 12.19
N LEU A 122 -6.16 18.17 12.17
CA LEU A 122 -5.00 18.11 13.06
C LEU A 122 -3.94 19.16 12.73
N ILE A 123 -3.69 19.42 11.44
CA ILE A 123 -2.64 20.35 10.99
C ILE A 123 -3.12 21.81 11.10
N LEU A 124 -4.36 22.10 10.69
CA LEU A 124 -4.88 23.45 10.56
C LEU A 124 -5.80 23.86 11.72
N GLY A 125 -6.17 22.94 12.63
CA GLY A 125 -7.08 23.22 13.73
C GLY A 125 -8.53 23.48 13.30
N VAL A 126 -8.91 23.14 12.04
CA VAL A 126 -10.26 23.35 11.49
C VAL A 126 -11.25 22.28 11.96
N SER A 127 -12.55 22.52 11.80
CA SER A 127 -13.57 21.50 12.07
C SER A 127 -13.48 20.35 11.06
N LEU A 128 -14.03 19.17 11.43
CA LEU A 128 -14.00 18.01 10.54
C LEU A 128 -14.72 18.27 9.21
N LEU A 129 -15.82 19.03 9.25
CA LEU A 129 -16.55 19.41 8.04
C LEU A 129 -15.71 20.32 7.13
N GLN A 130 -15.01 21.29 7.68
CA GLN A 130 -14.07 22.13 6.93
C GLN A 130 -12.91 21.30 6.36
N GLY A 131 -12.37 20.35 7.14
CA GLY A 131 -11.39 19.38 6.68
C GLY A 131 -11.89 18.54 5.50
N ALA A 132 -13.15 18.08 5.54
CA ALA A 132 -13.78 17.36 4.44
C ALA A 132 -13.90 18.22 3.16
N VAL A 133 -14.30 19.48 3.28
CA VAL A 133 -14.33 20.43 2.15
C VAL A 133 -12.94 20.63 1.55
N LEU A 134 -11.93 20.83 2.40
CA LEU A 134 -10.53 20.95 1.96
C LEU A 134 -10.03 19.69 1.26
N THR A 135 -10.41 18.51 1.77
CA THR A 135 -10.10 17.22 1.12
C THR A 135 -10.70 17.16 -0.27
N GLY A 136 -11.99 17.52 -0.43
CA GLY A 136 -12.64 17.56 -1.74
C GLY A 136 -11.93 18.50 -2.72
N ILE A 137 -11.54 19.69 -2.27
CA ILE A 137 -10.79 20.65 -3.10
C ILE A 137 -9.42 20.08 -3.47
N ALA A 138 -8.67 19.53 -2.52
CA ALA A 138 -7.35 18.94 -2.77
C ALA A 138 -7.44 17.78 -3.77
N THR A 139 -8.40 16.88 -3.60
CA THR A 139 -8.66 15.76 -4.51
C THR A 139 -8.97 16.27 -5.92
N PHE A 140 -9.84 17.29 -6.04
CA PHE A 140 -10.15 17.89 -7.35
C PHE A 140 -8.91 18.49 -8.02
N LEU A 141 -8.06 19.19 -7.27
CA LEU A 141 -6.82 19.76 -7.80
C LEU A 141 -5.83 18.68 -8.26
N ILE A 142 -5.72 17.58 -7.52
CA ILE A 142 -4.88 16.42 -7.90
C ILE A 142 -5.42 15.78 -9.19
N LEU A 143 -6.73 15.60 -9.32
CA LEU A 143 -7.35 15.09 -10.54
C LEU A 143 -7.14 16.02 -11.74
N MET A 144 -7.19 17.35 -11.53
CA MET A 144 -6.83 18.30 -12.59
C MET A 144 -5.36 18.19 -13.01
N LEU A 145 -4.47 17.94 -12.05
CA LEU A 145 -3.05 17.73 -12.35
C LEU A 145 -2.83 16.47 -13.18
N GLN A 146 -3.58 15.41 -12.91
CA GLN A 146 -3.55 14.16 -13.69
C GLN A 146 -3.86 14.38 -15.17
N ARG A 147 -4.75 15.34 -15.50
CA ARG A 147 -5.06 15.70 -16.91
C ARG A 147 -3.86 16.27 -17.66
N ARG A 148 -2.84 16.79 -16.97
CA ARG A 148 -1.60 17.29 -17.57
C ARG A 148 -0.58 16.19 -17.86
N GLY A 149 -0.93 14.93 -17.60
CA GLY A 149 -0.10 13.75 -17.81
C GLY A 149 0.38 13.09 -16.52
N GLN A 150 0.93 11.90 -16.64
CA GLN A 150 1.35 11.11 -15.47
C GLN A 150 2.62 11.64 -14.79
N LYS A 151 3.56 12.19 -15.54
CA LYS A 151 4.86 12.66 -15.01
C LYS A 151 4.77 13.72 -13.89
N PRO A 152 3.91 14.77 -13.96
CA PRO A 152 3.73 15.72 -12.86
C PRO A 152 3.15 15.04 -11.62
N LEU A 153 2.18 14.14 -11.80
CA LEU A 153 1.56 13.39 -10.73
C LEU A 153 2.57 12.50 -10.02
N GLU A 154 3.38 11.72 -10.75
CA GLU A 154 4.45 10.88 -10.19
C GLU A 154 5.46 11.68 -9.35
N LYS A 155 5.79 12.91 -9.76
CA LYS A 155 6.69 13.77 -8.99
C LYS A 155 6.09 14.23 -7.67
N VAL A 156 4.82 14.64 -7.68
CA VAL A 156 4.10 15.05 -6.45
C VAL A 156 3.99 13.85 -5.50
N ILE A 157 3.58 12.72 -6.02
CA ILE A 157 3.44 11.45 -5.31
C ILE A 157 4.80 11.02 -4.69
N GLY A 158 5.87 11.01 -5.50
CA GLY A 158 7.21 10.69 -5.02
C GLY A 158 7.72 11.64 -3.94
N GLY A 159 7.41 12.93 -4.05
CA GLY A 159 7.72 13.94 -3.04
C GLY A 159 6.98 13.70 -1.73
N LEU A 160 5.68 13.38 -1.78
CA LEU A 160 4.88 13.04 -0.61
C LEU A 160 5.37 11.76 0.07
N LEU A 161 5.71 10.74 -0.72
CA LEU A 161 6.28 9.49 -0.21
C LEU A 161 7.60 9.73 0.55
N LEU A 162 8.47 10.55 -0.04
CA LEU A 162 9.74 10.91 0.60
C LEU A 162 9.50 11.69 1.90
N PHE A 163 8.52 12.59 1.91
CA PHE A 163 8.13 13.35 3.11
C PHE A 163 7.64 12.42 4.22
N VAL A 164 6.75 11.47 3.91
CA VAL A 164 6.26 10.48 4.87
C VAL A 164 7.39 9.60 5.38
N ALA A 165 8.29 9.13 4.51
CA ALA A 165 9.45 8.35 4.92
C ALA A 165 10.37 9.14 5.87
N ALA A 166 10.61 10.43 5.59
CA ALA A 166 11.37 11.30 6.47
C ALA A 166 10.69 11.51 7.82
N ALA A 167 9.35 11.69 7.84
CA ALA A 167 8.58 11.82 9.07
C ALA A 167 8.71 10.57 9.95
N TYR A 168 8.62 9.38 9.37
CA TYR A 168 8.82 8.11 10.10
C TYR A 168 10.24 7.95 10.66
N ILE A 169 11.28 8.41 9.93
CA ILE A 169 12.66 8.38 10.46
C ILE A 169 12.77 9.28 11.67
N VAL A 170 12.18 10.48 11.62
CA VAL A 170 12.17 11.41 12.75
C VAL A 170 11.42 10.80 13.94
N GLU A 171 10.24 10.23 13.71
CA GLU A 171 9.45 9.55 14.74
C GLU A 171 10.23 8.40 15.39
N LEU A 172 10.91 7.57 14.59
CA LEU A 172 11.73 6.47 15.08
C LEU A 172 12.88 6.94 15.98
N ILE A 173 13.52 8.06 15.63
CA ILE A 173 14.59 8.66 16.44
C ILE A 173 14.05 9.14 17.80
N PHE A 174 12.87 9.78 17.81
CA PHE A 174 12.27 10.28 19.04
C PHE A 174 11.66 9.20 19.91
N SER A 175 11.12 8.13 19.32
CA SER A 175 10.41 7.06 20.05
C SER A 175 11.35 6.15 20.85
N GLN A 176 12.65 6.08 20.52
CA GLN A 176 13.67 5.24 21.17
C GLN A 176 13.14 3.82 21.52
N PRO A 177 12.72 3.03 20.54
CA PRO A 177 12.02 1.76 20.80
C PRO A 177 12.90 0.77 21.56
N ASN A 178 12.30 0.03 22.49
CA ASN A 178 12.98 -1.06 23.18
C ASN A 178 13.14 -2.25 22.23
N LEU A 179 14.34 -2.45 21.70
CA LEU A 179 14.65 -3.48 20.69
C LEU A 179 14.35 -4.91 21.18
N ALA A 180 14.54 -5.20 22.47
CA ALA A 180 14.25 -6.53 23.01
C ALA A 180 12.74 -6.82 23.05
N GLN A 181 11.92 -5.81 23.41
CA GLN A 181 10.47 -5.96 23.39
C GLN A 181 9.92 -5.96 21.96
N LEU A 182 10.51 -5.18 21.06
CA LEU A 182 10.16 -5.13 19.66
C LEU A 182 10.39 -6.49 19.00
N THR A 183 11.58 -7.08 19.13
CA THR A 183 11.87 -8.40 18.55
C THR A 183 10.98 -9.49 19.14
N LYS A 184 10.74 -9.46 20.44
CA LYS A 184 9.78 -10.37 21.11
C LYS A 184 8.36 -10.22 20.54
N GLY A 185 7.90 -8.99 20.35
CA GLY A 185 6.58 -8.69 19.79
C GLY A 185 6.41 -9.09 18.33
N MET A 186 7.51 -9.11 17.54
CA MET A 186 7.48 -9.58 16.15
C MET A 186 7.33 -11.10 16.01
N VAL A 187 7.85 -11.86 16.98
CA VAL A 187 7.97 -13.32 16.88
C VAL A 187 6.92 -14.05 17.71
N ILE A 188 6.56 -13.52 18.89
CA ILE A 188 5.65 -14.20 19.81
C ILE A 188 4.22 -13.71 19.60
N PRO A 189 3.32 -14.55 19.06
CA PRO A 189 1.91 -14.22 18.90
C PRO A 189 1.24 -14.01 20.27
N SER A 190 0.49 -12.91 20.40
CA SER A 190 -0.27 -12.60 21.61
C SER A 190 -1.55 -11.87 21.23
N LEU A 191 -2.69 -12.36 21.73
CA LEU A 191 -4.02 -11.76 21.57
C LEU A 191 -4.69 -11.75 22.94
N PRO A 192 -4.34 -10.81 23.82
CA PRO A 192 -4.72 -10.86 25.23
C PRO A 192 -6.21 -10.64 25.50
N THR A 193 -6.91 -9.96 24.61
CA THR A 193 -8.32 -9.56 24.77
C THR A 193 -9.09 -9.69 23.46
N SER A 194 -10.43 -9.69 23.54
CA SER A 194 -11.29 -9.62 22.36
C SER A 194 -11.07 -8.35 21.54
N GLU A 195 -10.74 -7.23 22.18
CA GLU A 195 -10.37 -5.98 21.52
C GLU A 195 -9.07 -6.14 20.70
N ALA A 196 -8.09 -6.87 21.25
CA ALA A 196 -6.85 -7.18 20.52
C ALA A 196 -7.12 -8.02 19.27
N VAL A 197 -8.06 -8.98 19.34
CA VAL A 197 -8.49 -9.79 18.18
C VAL A 197 -9.16 -8.92 17.12
N PHE A 198 -10.08 -8.04 17.52
CA PHE A 198 -10.74 -7.11 16.62
C PHE A 198 -9.75 -6.17 15.93
N LEU A 199 -8.82 -5.62 16.70
CA LEU A 199 -7.79 -4.72 16.17
C LEU A 199 -6.79 -5.45 15.27
N ALA A 200 -6.41 -6.69 15.61
CA ALA A 200 -5.59 -7.54 14.76
C ALA A 200 -6.27 -7.84 13.40
N ALA A 201 -7.58 -8.09 13.40
CA ALA A 201 -8.36 -8.24 12.18
C ALA A 201 -8.38 -6.94 11.36
N GLY A 202 -8.48 -5.78 12.01
CA GLY A 202 -8.39 -4.46 11.38
C GLY A 202 -7.02 -4.23 10.73
N VAL A 203 -5.92 -4.51 11.44
CA VAL A 203 -4.55 -4.43 10.91
C VAL A 203 -4.37 -5.34 9.69
N LEU A 204 -4.86 -6.59 9.78
CA LEU A 204 -4.77 -7.55 8.69
C LEU A 204 -5.55 -7.08 7.46
N GLY A 205 -6.79 -6.62 7.64
CA GLY A 205 -7.65 -6.12 6.56
C GLY A 205 -7.09 -4.87 5.89
N ALA A 206 -6.59 -3.91 6.67
CA ALA A 206 -5.97 -2.70 6.17
C ALA A 206 -4.67 -2.99 5.39
N THR A 207 -3.89 -4.01 5.80
CA THR A 207 -2.60 -4.30 5.18
C THR A 207 -2.74 -5.13 3.89
N ILE A 208 -3.66 -6.10 3.80
CA ILE A 208 -3.77 -6.99 2.64
C ILE A 208 -4.42 -6.31 1.44
N MET A 209 -5.33 -5.37 1.65
CA MET A 209 -5.98 -4.54 0.62
C MET A 209 -6.42 -5.29 -0.65
N PRO A 210 -7.59 -5.92 -0.67
CA PRO A 210 -8.05 -6.69 -1.83
C PRO A 210 -8.12 -5.90 -3.13
N HIS A 211 -8.48 -4.61 -3.08
CA HIS A 211 -8.54 -3.75 -4.27
C HIS A 211 -7.16 -3.56 -4.94
N VAL A 212 -6.08 -3.48 -4.14
CA VAL A 212 -4.70 -3.39 -4.65
C VAL A 212 -4.27 -4.71 -5.31
N ILE A 213 -4.79 -5.86 -4.84
CA ILE A 213 -4.52 -7.17 -5.45
C ILE A 213 -5.08 -7.21 -6.88
N TYR A 214 -6.29 -6.70 -7.09
CA TYR A 214 -6.89 -6.60 -8.44
C TYR A 214 -6.09 -5.65 -9.35
N LEU A 215 -5.54 -4.56 -8.80
CA LEU A 215 -4.76 -3.58 -9.54
C LEU A 215 -3.40 -4.12 -10.00
N HIS A 216 -2.80 -5.05 -9.25
CA HIS A 216 -1.46 -5.57 -9.52
C HIS A 216 -1.43 -6.79 -10.45
N SER A 217 -2.58 -7.31 -10.87
CA SER A 217 -2.69 -8.45 -11.79
C SER A 217 -2.60 -8.09 -13.29
#